data_04535028b0ac1bfd8414ab5b51e98299
#
_entry.id   04535028b0ac1bfd8414ab5b51e98299
#
_cell.length_a   1.000
_cell.length_b   1.000
_cell.length_c   1.000
_cell.angle_alpha   90.00
_cell.angle_beta   90.00
_cell.angle_gamma   90.00
#
_symmetry.space_group_name_H-M   'P 1'
#
loop_
_entity.id
_entity.type
_entity.pdbx_description
1 polymer ?
#
loop_
_entity_poly.entity_id
_entity_poly.type
_entity_poly.pdbx_seq_one_letter_code
_entity_poly.pdbx_strand_id
1 'polypeptide(L)'
;MATSSLQRAKTAKNDEFYTQLKDVENELKHYRDQLKNKVIFCNCDDPFESNFFKYFAMNFKTLGLRKLITTCYDPSPVANKEIQLSFFGDDKNIEYNNKNRNKIISKAYKIELDDISDIDGSGNINILDTKEILLREKAKLDNGGKSKILSYLKGSGDFRSDECVELLKRSDIVITNPPFSLFREYAAQLVEYDMIRSF
;
A
#
# COMPACT_ATOMS: atom_id res chain seq x y z
N MET A 1 -12.43 -32.96 16.67
CA MET A 1 -11.03 -32.71 16.27
C MET A 1 -10.89 -32.08 14.86
N ALA A 2 -11.88 -31.28 14.41
CA ALA A 2 -11.86 -30.64 13.08
C ALA A 2 -11.49 -29.13 13.10
N THR A 3 -11.29 -28.55 14.29
CA THR A 3 -11.06 -27.11 14.48
C THR A 3 -9.61 -26.67 14.24
N SER A 4 -8.64 -27.58 14.31
CA SER A 4 -7.21 -27.21 14.17
C SER A 4 -6.77 -27.00 12.71
N SER A 5 -7.40 -27.70 11.75
CA SER A 5 -7.07 -27.58 10.33
C SER A 5 -7.62 -26.29 9.70
N LEU A 6 -8.81 -25.87 10.12
CA LEU A 6 -9.44 -24.60 9.68
C LEU A 6 -8.73 -23.36 10.25
N GLN A 7 -8.21 -23.46 11.48
CA GLN A 7 -7.39 -22.40 12.07
C GLN A 7 -6.01 -22.32 11.41
N ARG A 8 -5.37 -23.47 11.11
CA ARG A 8 -4.13 -23.50 10.32
C ARG A 8 -4.31 -22.96 8.91
N ALA A 9 -5.43 -23.30 8.23
CA ALA A 9 -5.75 -22.78 6.93
C ALA A 9 -6.03 -21.25 6.95
N LYS A 10 -6.63 -20.72 8.03
CA LYS A 10 -6.80 -19.27 8.20
C LYS A 10 -5.49 -18.55 8.49
N THR A 11 -4.59 -19.17 9.24
CA THR A 11 -3.24 -18.61 9.53
C THR A 11 -2.37 -18.67 8.28
N ALA A 12 -2.39 -19.80 7.55
CA ALA A 12 -1.70 -19.92 6.25
C ALA A 12 -2.24 -18.95 5.20
N LYS A 13 -3.57 -18.73 5.14
CA LYS A 13 -4.14 -17.68 4.27
C LYS A 13 -3.67 -16.28 4.60
N ASN A 14 -3.45 -15.96 5.86
CA ASN A 14 -2.87 -14.68 6.24
C ASN A 14 -1.38 -14.59 5.80
N ASP A 15 -0.62 -15.67 5.86
CA ASP A 15 0.78 -15.71 5.42
C ASP A 15 0.92 -15.65 3.88
N GLU A 16 -0.07 -16.13 3.14
CA GLU A 16 -0.12 -16.01 1.67
C GLU A 16 -0.44 -14.59 1.18
N PHE A 17 -1.02 -13.74 2.03
CA PHE A 17 -1.40 -12.38 1.67
C PHE A 17 -0.26 -11.36 1.77
N TYR A 18 0.84 -11.67 2.45
CA TYR A 18 1.93 -10.70 2.66
C TYR A 18 3.25 -11.25 2.13
N THR A 19 3.60 -10.84 0.92
CA THR A 19 4.96 -11.04 0.40
C THR A 19 5.95 -10.36 1.35
N GLN A 20 6.93 -11.12 1.85
CA GLN A 20 7.91 -10.57 2.78
C GLN A 20 8.74 -9.48 2.10
N LEU A 21 9.10 -8.41 2.83
CA LEU A 21 9.91 -7.32 2.28
C LEU A 21 11.22 -7.82 1.65
N LYS A 22 11.86 -8.81 2.29
CA LYS A 22 13.09 -9.43 1.79
C LYS A 22 12.90 -10.13 0.44
N ASP A 23 11.74 -10.74 0.21
CA ASP A 23 11.44 -11.40 -1.07
C ASP A 23 11.19 -10.35 -2.16
N VAL A 24 10.48 -9.26 -1.82
CA VAL A 24 10.30 -8.09 -2.68
C VAL A 24 11.67 -7.51 -3.09
N GLU A 25 12.57 -7.30 -2.12
CA GLU A 25 13.93 -6.79 -2.38
C GLU A 25 14.72 -7.73 -3.29
N ASN A 26 14.66 -9.02 -3.03
CA ASN A 26 15.39 -10.04 -3.80
C ASN A 26 14.93 -10.10 -5.24
N GLU A 27 13.63 -9.98 -5.49
CA GLU A 27 13.06 -9.99 -6.84
C GLU A 27 13.33 -8.66 -7.56
N LEU A 28 12.97 -7.55 -6.95
CA LEU A 28 12.99 -6.24 -7.61
C LEU A 28 14.40 -5.69 -7.86
N LYS A 29 15.44 -6.21 -7.19
CA LYS A 29 16.83 -5.82 -7.49
C LYS A 29 17.25 -6.10 -8.93
N HIS A 30 16.61 -7.07 -9.59
CA HIS A 30 16.91 -7.44 -10.99
C HIS A 30 16.30 -6.46 -12.00
N TYR A 31 15.34 -5.64 -11.59
CA TYR A 31 14.58 -4.72 -12.46
C TYR A 31 14.90 -3.24 -12.24
N ARG A 32 15.94 -2.92 -11.44
CA ARG A 32 16.26 -1.54 -11.04
C ARG A 32 16.37 -0.56 -12.20
N ASP A 33 17.05 -0.96 -13.28
CA ASP A 33 17.26 -0.08 -14.44
C ASP A 33 15.96 0.21 -15.19
N GLN A 34 15.00 -0.72 -15.14
CA GLN A 34 13.68 -0.58 -15.76
C GLN A 34 12.76 0.34 -14.97
N LEU A 35 13.03 0.52 -13.66
CA LEU A 35 12.23 1.35 -12.75
C LEU A 35 12.62 2.84 -12.82
N LYS A 36 13.80 3.16 -13.35
CA LYS A 36 14.31 4.53 -13.40
C LYS A 36 13.39 5.45 -14.21
N ASN A 37 13.04 6.60 -13.63
CA ASN A 37 12.14 7.61 -14.19
C ASN A 37 10.74 7.09 -14.51
N LYS A 38 10.27 6.06 -13.79
CA LYS A 38 8.95 5.46 -13.97
C LYS A 38 7.96 5.91 -12.90
N VAL A 39 6.69 5.91 -13.26
CA VAL A 39 5.57 6.00 -12.34
C VAL A 39 5.15 4.59 -11.97
N ILE A 40 5.34 4.23 -10.71
CA ILE A 40 4.97 2.92 -10.17
C ILE A 40 3.60 3.02 -9.52
N PHE A 41 2.72 2.06 -9.80
CA PHE A 41 1.40 1.96 -9.18
C PHE A 41 1.26 0.67 -8.38
N CYS A 42 1.05 0.81 -7.08
CA CYS A 42 0.73 -0.26 -6.15
C CYS A 42 -0.74 -0.13 -5.74
N ASN A 43 -1.63 -0.75 -6.51
CA ASN A 43 -3.05 -0.81 -6.15
C ASN A 43 -3.35 -2.13 -5.42
N CYS A 44 -4.53 -2.26 -4.84
CA CYS A 44 -5.03 -3.45 -4.13
C CYS A 44 -4.45 -3.70 -2.73
N ASP A 45 -3.33 -3.12 -2.36
CA ASP A 45 -2.72 -3.27 -1.03
C ASP A 45 -2.89 -2.00 -0.20
N ASP A 46 -3.10 -2.16 1.11
CA ASP A 46 -3.06 -1.01 2.01
C ASP A 46 -1.62 -0.49 2.14
N PRO A 47 -1.36 0.81 1.84
CA PRO A 47 -0.01 1.39 1.88
C PRO A 47 0.71 1.24 3.22
N PHE A 48 -0.02 1.22 4.31
CA PHE A 48 0.58 1.04 5.64
C PHE A 48 1.04 -0.40 5.89
N GLU A 49 0.48 -1.39 5.19
CA GLU A 49 0.85 -2.81 5.33
C GLU A 49 1.66 -3.34 4.15
N SER A 50 1.44 -2.81 2.95
CA SER A 50 2.09 -3.28 1.73
C SER A 50 3.61 -3.21 1.78
N ASN A 51 4.27 -4.35 1.65
CA ASN A 51 5.72 -4.41 1.54
C ASN A 51 6.23 -3.92 0.17
N PHE A 52 5.40 -3.95 -0.87
CA PHE A 52 5.73 -3.31 -2.15
C PHE A 52 5.81 -1.80 -1.99
N PHE A 53 4.79 -1.18 -1.38
CA PHE A 53 4.83 0.26 -1.13
C PHE A 53 6.02 0.66 -0.25
N LYS A 54 6.28 -0.07 0.84
CA LYS A 54 7.43 0.19 1.72
C LYS A 54 8.75 0.12 0.96
N TYR A 55 8.94 -0.91 0.15
CA TYR A 55 10.14 -1.06 -0.68
C TYR A 55 10.36 0.13 -1.60
N PHE A 56 9.34 0.50 -2.37
CA PHE A 56 9.45 1.63 -3.30
C PHE A 56 9.62 2.97 -2.61
N ALA A 57 8.96 3.20 -1.48
CA ALA A 57 9.11 4.42 -0.70
C ALA A 57 10.54 4.57 -0.16
N MET A 58 11.07 3.53 0.51
CA MET A 58 12.44 3.53 1.04
C MET A 58 13.51 3.67 -0.06
N ASN A 59 13.27 3.10 -1.23
CA ASN A 59 14.22 3.11 -2.34
C ASN A 59 13.87 4.16 -3.41
N PHE A 60 12.97 5.09 -3.15
CA PHE A 60 12.44 6.04 -4.14
C PHE A 60 13.56 6.78 -4.88
N LYS A 61 14.48 7.39 -4.16
CA LYS A 61 15.62 8.13 -4.72
C LYS A 61 16.65 7.21 -5.35
N THR A 62 16.98 6.10 -4.70
CA THR A 62 17.98 5.14 -5.18
C THR A 62 17.55 4.48 -6.49
N LEU A 63 16.26 4.19 -6.65
CA LEU A 63 15.68 3.68 -7.88
C LEU A 63 15.45 4.78 -8.94
N GLY A 64 15.53 6.05 -8.53
CA GLY A 64 15.25 7.18 -9.40
C GLY A 64 13.82 7.20 -9.92
N LEU A 65 12.85 6.85 -9.08
CA LEU A 65 11.44 6.85 -9.46
C LEU A 65 10.97 8.27 -9.78
N ARG A 66 10.07 8.39 -10.75
CA ARG A 66 9.41 9.66 -11.06
C ARG A 66 8.24 9.92 -10.11
N LYS A 67 7.47 8.87 -9.79
CA LYS A 67 6.32 8.93 -8.90
C LYS A 67 5.99 7.54 -8.36
N LEU A 68 5.51 7.47 -7.13
CA LEU A 68 4.92 6.27 -6.55
C LEU A 68 3.46 6.57 -6.21
N ILE A 69 2.54 5.79 -6.76
CA ILE A 69 1.10 5.88 -6.54
C ILE A 69 0.64 4.62 -5.83
N THR A 70 -0.24 4.76 -4.86
CA THR A 70 -0.90 3.62 -4.24
C THR A 70 -2.34 3.95 -3.87
N THR A 71 -3.20 2.95 -3.87
CA THR A 71 -4.61 3.06 -3.47
C THR A 71 -4.95 1.99 -2.45
N CYS A 72 -5.76 2.38 -1.46
CA CYS A 72 -6.35 1.47 -0.48
C CYS A 72 -7.80 1.21 -0.86
N TYR A 73 -8.21 -0.06 -0.78
CA TYR A 73 -9.60 -0.49 -0.98
C TYR A 73 -10.36 -0.44 0.35
N ASP A 74 -11.57 0.13 0.32
CA ASP A 74 -12.54 0.08 1.42
C ASP A 74 -13.54 -1.05 1.11
N PRO A 75 -13.56 -2.16 1.74
CA PRO A 75 -13.40 -2.50 3.15
C PRO A 75 -12.17 -3.37 3.47
N SER A 76 -10.98 -2.87 3.24
CA SER A 76 -9.80 -3.57 3.76
C SER A 76 -9.94 -3.75 5.27
N PRO A 77 -9.68 -4.94 5.82
CA PRO A 77 -9.68 -5.16 7.26
C PRO A 77 -8.77 -4.21 8.02
N VAL A 78 -7.81 -3.61 7.34
CA VAL A 78 -6.80 -2.71 7.88
C VAL A 78 -7.25 -1.25 7.83
N ALA A 79 -7.98 -0.86 6.79
CA ALA A 79 -8.59 0.45 6.71
C ALA A 79 -9.58 0.73 7.88
N ASN A 80 -10.08 -0.34 8.53
CA ASN A 80 -11.00 -0.30 9.66
C ASN A 80 -10.32 -0.45 11.04
N LYS A 81 -9.05 -0.79 11.10
CA LYS A 81 -8.28 -0.69 12.33
C LYS A 81 -7.77 0.73 12.42
N GLU A 82 -7.98 1.39 13.56
CA GLU A 82 -7.18 2.55 13.92
C GLU A 82 -5.77 2.24 13.49
N ILE A 83 -5.09 3.16 12.78
CA ILE A 83 -3.73 2.97 12.30
C ILE A 83 -2.85 2.78 13.54
N GLN A 84 -2.99 1.65 14.16
CA GLN A 84 -2.25 1.20 15.30
C GLN A 84 -1.14 0.30 14.80
N LEU A 85 0.06 0.90 14.72
CA LEU A 85 1.30 0.30 15.23
C LEU A 85 1.70 -1.12 14.80
N SER A 86 0.97 -1.81 13.92
CA SER A 86 1.43 -3.07 13.35
C SER A 86 2.57 -2.91 12.33
N PHE A 87 2.98 -1.67 12.07
CA PHE A 87 4.14 -1.36 11.25
C PHE A 87 5.47 -1.84 11.87
N PHE A 88 5.45 -2.13 13.16
CA PHE A 88 6.59 -2.67 13.91
C PHE A 88 6.14 -3.92 14.64
N GLY A 89 6.83 -5.04 14.36
CA GLY A 89 6.59 -6.30 15.02
C GLY A 89 6.47 -6.16 16.55
N ASP A 90 5.57 -6.96 17.11
CA ASP A 90 5.45 -7.36 18.51
C ASP A 90 5.85 -6.34 19.60
N ASP A 91 5.03 -5.32 19.81
CA ASP A 91 4.91 -4.73 21.13
C ASP A 91 3.60 -5.16 21.79
N LYS A 92 3.71 -6.21 22.57
CA LYS A 92 2.64 -6.86 23.35
C LYS A 92 2.22 -6.06 24.58
N ASN A 93 1.91 -4.78 24.51
CA ASN A 93 1.32 -4.09 25.67
C ASN A 93 0.68 -2.76 25.28
N ILE A 94 -0.45 -2.81 24.58
CA ILE A 94 -1.37 -1.67 24.58
C ILE A 94 -2.78 -2.22 24.86
N GLU A 95 -3.26 -1.99 26.06
CA GLU A 95 -4.63 -2.29 26.46
C GLU A 95 -5.61 -1.43 25.65
N TYR A 96 -6.47 -2.11 24.90
CA TYR A 96 -7.57 -1.50 24.14
C TYR A 96 -8.65 -0.96 25.06
N ASN A 97 -8.75 0.36 25.18
CA ASN A 97 -9.89 0.99 25.81
C ASN A 97 -11.09 1.06 24.84
N ASN A 98 -11.97 0.10 24.95
CA ASN A 98 -13.07 -0.27 24.05
C ASN A 98 -14.34 0.61 24.24
N LYS A 99 -14.23 1.90 24.57
CA LYS A 99 -15.41 2.70 25.01
C LYS A 99 -15.90 3.79 24.04
N ASN A 100 -15.25 4.04 22.90
CA ASN A 100 -15.80 4.98 21.91
C ASN A 100 -15.80 4.38 20.50
N ARG A 101 -16.74 3.46 20.25
CA ARG A 101 -17.09 3.03 18.88
C ARG A 101 -17.96 4.10 18.21
N ASN A 102 -17.41 5.28 17.98
CA ASN A 102 -17.91 6.12 16.92
C ASN A 102 -17.49 5.45 15.62
N LYS A 103 -18.49 5.11 14.78
CA LYS A 103 -18.34 4.49 13.47
C LYS A 103 -17.36 5.31 12.64
N ILE A 104 -16.06 4.99 12.74
CA ILE A 104 -15.05 5.56 11.86
C ILE A 104 -15.39 5.02 10.49
N ILE A 105 -15.96 5.87 9.65
CA ILE A 105 -16.21 5.55 8.25
C ILE A 105 -14.82 5.46 7.64
N SER A 106 -14.33 4.24 7.47
CA SER A 106 -13.17 3.97 6.66
C SER A 106 -13.47 4.48 5.26
N LYS A 107 -12.64 5.36 4.75
CA LYS A 107 -12.72 5.85 3.37
C LYS A 107 -11.51 5.34 2.62
N ALA A 108 -11.75 4.81 1.44
CA ALA A 108 -10.67 4.53 0.50
C ALA A 108 -9.86 5.80 0.25
N TYR A 109 -8.55 5.64 0.15
CA TYR A 109 -7.64 6.75 -0.09
C TYR A 109 -6.56 6.37 -1.08
N LYS A 110 -5.90 7.38 -1.62
CA LYS A 110 -4.72 7.24 -2.44
C LYS A 110 -3.56 8.03 -1.86
N ILE A 111 -2.36 7.57 -2.13
CA ILE A 111 -1.11 8.24 -1.86
C ILE A 111 -0.37 8.44 -3.18
N GLU A 112 0.11 9.65 -3.42
CA GLU A 112 0.96 9.99 -4.56
C GLU A 112 2.24 10.64 -4.03
N LEU A 113 3.38 9.98 -4.18
CA LEU A 113 4.70 10.47 -3.77
C LEU A 113 5.48 10.90 -5.01
N ASP A 114 5.84 12.17 -5.08
CA ASP A 114 6.75 12.75 -6.09
C ASP A 114 8.18 12.90 -5.54
N ASP A 115 8.33 12.92 -4.23
CA ASP A 115 9.58 12.94 -3.49
C ASP A 115 9.37 12.37 -2.10
N ILE A 116 10.44 11.91 -1.50
CA ILE A 116 10.47 11.47 -0.11
C ILE A 116 11.75 11.97 0.55
N SER A 117 11.63 12.48 1.77
CA SER A 117 12.74 13.06 2.51
C SER A 117 13.09 12.22 3.73
N ASP A 118 14.36 12.21 4.06
CA ASP A 118 14.86 11.77 5.35
C ASP A 118 14.38 12.79 6.40
N ILE A 119 13.48 12.36 7.27
CA ILE A 119 12.86 13.21 8.30
C ILE A 119 13.60 13.11 9.61
N ASP A 120 14.11 11.92 9.94
CA ASP A 120 14.81 11.65 11.19
C ASP A 120 16.30 12.06 11.14
N GLY A 121 16.82 12.45 9.96
CA GLY A 121 18.19 12.88 9.77
C GLY A 121 19.20 11.73 9.85
N SER A 122 18.76 10.49 9.65
CA SER A 122 19.61 9.28 9.71
C SER A 122 20.59 9.19 8.53
N GLY A 123 20.40 10.00 7.49
CA GLY A 123 21.18 10.01 6.26
C GLY A 123 20.65 9.11 5.15
N ASN A 124 19.64 8.30 5.44
CA ASN A 124 18.99 7.43 4.48
C ASN A 124 17.49 7.42 4.71
N ILE A 125 16.70 7.29 3.62
CA ILE A 125 15.26 7.09 3.75
C ILE A 125 15.01 5.68 4.26
N ASN A 126 14.28 5.59 5.35
CA ASN A 126 13.93 4.35 6.00
C ASN A 126 12.42 4.24 6.24
N ILE A 127 12.00 3.14 6.86
CA ILE A 127 10.58 2.86 7.10
C ILE A 127 9.95 3.86 8.07
N LEU A 128 10.73 4.44 9.00
CA LEU A 128 10.24 5.43 9.97
C LEU A 128 9.89 6.73 9.27
N ASP A 129 10.73 7.19 8.33
CA ASP A 129 10.46 8.38 7.52
C ASP A 129 9.16 8.22 6.74
N THR A 130 9.01 7.09 6.05
CA THR A 130 7.79 6.78 5.29
C THR A 130 6.56 6.83 6.18
N LYS A 131 6.63 6.20 7.36
CA LYS A 131 5.54 6.19 8.32
C LYS A 131 5.21 7.59 8.82
N GLU A 132 6.21 8.35 9.18
CA GLU A 132 6.01 9.70 9.72
C GLU A 132 5.36 10.63 8.70
N ILE A 133 5.79 10.55 7.42
CA ILE A 133 5.15 11.28 6.32
C ILE A 133 3.67 10.92 6.25
N LEU A 134 3.33 9.64 6.19
CA LEU A 134 1.95 9.19 6.05
C LEU A 134 1.08 9.61 7.23
N LEU A 135 1.59 9.49 8.47
CA LEU A 135 0.86 9.90 9.66
C LEU A 135 0.61 11.41 9.70
N ARG A 136 1.61 12.21 9.34
CA ARG A 136 1.47 13.68 9.26
C ARG A 136 0.44 14.09 8.22
N GLU A 137 0.49 13.49 7.03
CA GLU A 137 -0.43 13.82 5.95
C GLU A 137 -1.86 13.36 6.25
N LYS A 138 -2.01 12.20 6.92
CA LYS A 138 -3.32 11.74 7.40
C LYS A 138 -3.88 12.68 8.46
N ALA A 139 -3.09 13.06 9.46
CA ALA A 139 -3.52 13.99 10.49
C ALA A 139 -3.95 15.35 9.91
N LYS A 140 -3.32 15.84 8.85
CA LYS A 140 -3.76 17.06 8.14
C LYS A 140 -5.17 16.88 7.58
N LEU A 141 -5.46 15.76 6.91
CA LEU A 141 -6.78 15.49 6.33
C LEU A 141 -7.86 15.32 7.41
N ASP A 142 -7.56 14.58 8.47
CA ASP A 142 -8.48 14.31 9.56
C ASP A 142 -8.87 15.61 10.29
N ASN A 143 -7.99 16.61 10.30
CA ASN A 143 -8.24 17.96 10.83
C ASN A 143 -8.85 18.93 9.79
N GLY A 144 -9.36 18.42 8.67
CA GLY A 144 -10.01 19.25 7.64
C GLY A 144 -9.04 20.04 6.75
N GLY A 145 -7.73 19.80 6.85
CA GLY A 145 -6.73 20.39 5.98
C GLY A 145 -6.61 19.68 4.63
N LYS A 146 -5.65 20.13 3.82
CA LYS A 146 -5.33 19.51 2.52
C LYS A 146 -3.95 18.87 2.59
N SER A 147 -3.83 17.67 2.04
CA SER A 147 -2.55 17.02 1.79
C SER A 147 -2.24 17.02 0.30
N LYS A 148 -0.96 17.17 -0.07
CA LYS A 148 -0.50 16.98 -1.44
C LYS A 148 -0.20 15.51 -1.76
N ILE A 149 0.05 14.73 -0.74
CA ILE A 149 0.48 13.33 -0.83
C ILE A 149 -0.71 12.38 -0.69
N LEU A 150 -1.61 12.63 0.27
CA LEU A 150 -2.71 11.75 0.62
C LEU A 150 -4.06 12.43 0.33
N SER A 151 -4.97 11.72 -0.32
CA SER A 151 -6.33 12.19 -0.56
C SER A 151 -7.33 11.03 -0.53
N TYR A 152 -8.55 11.32 -0.07
CA TYR A 152 -9.63 10.33 -0.12
C TYR A 152 -10.14 10.15 -1.55
N LEU A 153 -10.45 8.89 -1.88
CA LEU A 153 -11.15 8.55 -3.11
C LEU A 153 -12.66 8.84 -2.94
N LYS A 154 -13.35 9.09 -4.03
CA LYS A 154 -14.81 9.28 -4.03
C LYS A 154 -15.54 7.94 -3.88
N GLY A 155 -14.95 6.89 -4.47
CA GLY A 155 -15.46 5.52 -4.44
C GLY A 155 -14.78 4.66 -3.38
N SER A 156 -14.96 3.34 -3.51
CA SER A 156 -14.42 2.34 -2.60
C SER A 156 -12.93 2.04 -2.77
N GLY A 157 -12.27 2.58 -3.80
CA GLY A 157 -10.91 2.20 -4.16
C GLY A 157 -10.81 0.86 -4.89
N ASP A 158 -11.92 0.31 -5.35
CA ASP A 158 -11.93 -0.86 -6.23
C ASP A 158 -11.11 -0.57 -7.49
N PHE A 159 -10.23 -1.49 -7.87
CA PHE A 159 -9.34 -1.32 -9.02
C PHE A 159 -10.09 -1.07 -10.33
N ARG A 160 -11.36 -1.48 -10.42
CA ARG A 160 -12.26 -1.27 -11.57
C ARG A 160 -12.91 0.10 -11.58
N SER A 161 -12.83 0.86 -10.50
CA SER A 161 -13.44 2.20 -10.45
C SER A 161 -12.75 3.18 -11.41
N ASP A 162 -13.50 4.14 -11.92
CA ASP A 162 -12.98 5.15 -12.84
C ASP A 162 -11.75 5.87 -12.26
N GLU A 163 -11.76 6.18 -10.96
CA GLU A 163 -10.63 6.84 -10.30
C GLU A 163 -9.37 5.97 -10.29
N CYS A 164 -9.50 4.65 -10.03
CA CYS A 164 -8.36 3.72 -10.05
C CYS A 164 -7.88 3.47 -11.48
N VAL A 165 -8.79 3.40 -12.45
CA VAL A 165 -8.46 3.29 -13.88
C VAL A 165 -7.70 4.53 -14.37
N GLU A 166 -8.10 5.73 -13.97
CA GLU A 166 -7.36 6.95 -14.32
C GLU A 166 -5.94 6.98 -13.71
N LEU A 167 -5.76 6.44 -12.50
CA LEU A 167 -4.44 6.29 -11.91
C LEU A 167 -3.61 5.22 -12.66
N LEU A 168 -4.25 4.12 -13.05
CA LEU A 168 -3.63 3.08 -13.86
C LEU A 168 -3.09 3.65 -15.19
N LYS A 169 -3.89 4.41 -15.93
CA LYS A 169 -3.48 5.06 -17.18
C LYS A 169 -2.32 6.04 -17.03
N ARG A 170 -2.13 6.61 -15.85
CA ARG A 170 -1.04 7.55 -15.54
C ARG A 170 0.24 6.85 -15.09
N SER A 171 0.20 5.55 -14.87
CA SER A 171 1.34 4.75 -14.42
C SER A 171 2.10 4.12 -15.59
N ASP A 172 3.38 3.85 -15.38
CA ASP A 172 4.22 3.15 -16.35
C ASP A 172 4.31 1.65 -16.03
N ILE A 173 4.27 1.31 -14.74
CA ILE A 173 4.45 -0.06 -14.24
C ILE A 173 3.50 -0.28 -13.05
N VAL A 174 2.83 -1.43 -13.05
CA VAL A 174 1.99 -1.88 -11.94
C VAL A 174 2.70 -3.00 -11.20
N ILE A 175 2.86 -2.84 -9.88
CA ILE A 175 3.44 -3.85 -9.00
C ILE A 175 2.60 -3.91 -7.75
N THR A 176 1.88 -5.02 -7.55
CA THR A 176 0.90 -5.17 -6.48
C THR A 176 0.64 -6.65 -6.18
N ASN A 177 -0.06 -6.89 -5.09
CA ASN A 177 -0.60 -8.20 -4.75
C ASN A 177 -2.13 -8.18 -4.94
N PRO A 178 -2.65 -8.58 -6.12
CA PRO A 178 -4.08 -8.51 -6.39
C PRO A 178 -4.85 -9.56 -5.60
N PRO A 179 -6.13 -9.32 -5.27
CA PRO A 179 -6.95 -10.32 -4.60
C PRO A 179 -7.11 -11.57 -5.48
N PHE A 180 -6.77 -12.75 -4.94
CA PHE A 180 -6.79 -14.01 -5.69
C PHE A 180 -8.14 -14.33 -6.32
N SER A 181 -9.24 -14.01 -5.64
CA SER A 181 -10.60 -14.21 -6.16
C SER A 181 -10.91 -13.38 -7.41
N LEU A 182 -10.24 -12.25 -7.61
CA LEU A 182 -10.45 -11.32 -8.72
C LEU A 182 -9.25 -11.29 -9.69
N PHE A 183 -8.29 -12.21 -9.53
CA PHE A 183 -7.06 -12.21 -10.32
C PHE A 183 -7.30 -12.20 -11.83
N ARG A 184 -8.29 -12.97 -12.31
CA ARG A 184 -8.61 -13.03 -13.74
C ARG A 184 -9.12 -11.69 -14.28
N GLU A 185 -10.00 -11.02 -13.52
CA GLU A 185 -10.56 -9.72 -13.88
C GLU A 185 -9.46 -8.65 -13.85
N TYR A 186 -8.61 -8.72 -12.83
CA TYR A 186 -7.47 -7.83 -12.69
C TYR A 186 -6.48 -7.97 -13.84
N ALA A 187 -6.08 -9.19 -14.17
CA ALA A 187 -5.19 -9.46 -15.31
C ALA A 187 -5.80 -9.00 -16.65
N ALA A 188 -7.11 -9.23 -16.85
CA ALA A 188 -7.81 -8.76 -18.04
C ALA A 188 -7.77 -7.23 -18.16
N GLN A 189 -7.96 -6.51 -17.05
CA GLN A 189 -7.83 -5.04 -17.03
C GLN A 189 -6.41 -4.59 -17.39
N LEU A 190 -5.37 -5.23 -16.85
CA LEU A 190 -3.99 -4.87 -17.18
C LEU A 190 -3.67 -5.08 -18.66
N VAL A 191 -4.24 -6.13 -19.28
CA VAL A 191 -4.13 -6.37 -20.73
C VAL A 191 -4.87 -5.28 -21.52
N GLU A 192 -6.10 -4.95 -21.13
CA GLU A 192 -6.93 -3.93 -21.77
C GLU A 192 -6.22 -2.57 -21.84
N TYR A 193 -5.50 -2.21 -20.77
CA TYR A 193 -4.79 -0.92 -20.66
C TYR A 193 -3.31 -1.00 -21.04
N ASP A 194 -2.87 -2.07 -21.71
CA ASP A 194 -1.47 -2.28 -22.17
C ASP A 194 -0.43 -2.16 -21.05
N MET A 195 -0.79 -2.60 -19.84
CA MET A 195 0.09 -2.57 -18.68
C MET A 195 0.96 -3.83 -18.54
N ILE A 196 0.65 -4.90 -19.28
CA ILE A 196 1.46 -6.10 -19.38
C ILE A 196 2.41 -5.93 -20.56
N ARG A 197 3.62 -5.51 -20.28
CA ARG A 197 4.72 -5.49 -21.26
C ARG A 197 5.61 -6.70 -21.03
N SER A 198 5.93 -7.42 -22.11
CA SER A 198 6.96 -8.45 -22.08
C SER A 198 8.29 -7.78 -21.76
N PHE A 199 8.92 -8.18 -20.67
CA PHE A 199 10.28 -7.80 -20.30
C PHE A 199 11.28 -8.81 -20.84
#